data_67f24b21f1e668c5a524a057f40eb846
#
_entry.id   67f24b21f1e668c5a524a057f40eb846
#
_cell.length_a   1.000
_cell.length_b   1.000
_cell.length_c   1.000
_cell.angle_alpha   90.00
_cell.angle_beta   90.00
_cell.angle_gamma   90.00
#
_symmetry.space_group_name_H-M   'P 1'
#
loop_
_entity.id
_entity.type
_entity.pdbx_description
1 polymer ?
#
loop_
_entity_poly.entity_id
_entity_poly.type
_entity_poly.pdbx_seq_one_letter_code
_entity_poly.pdbx_strand_id
1 'polypeptide(L)'
;LRMVAAKFVAVSTELAETHYAIHKGKPFYDGLISYITSAPVMAMVWEGPQAVAAVRQTMGSTKPVEAAPGTLRHDFALEVGRNLTHASDSVENGAKEVELWFKKSELVDWKREVDRWVFEK
;
A
#
# COMPACT_ATOMS: atom_id res chain seq x y z
N LEU A 1 8.09 11.94 2.93
CA LEU A 1 8.32 10.88 1.95
C LEU A 1 8.26 11.42 0.54
N ARG A 2 8.94 10.76 -0.39
CA ARG A 2 8.86 11.09 -1.80
C ARG A 2 8.27 9.92 -2.59
N MET A 3 7.45 10.23 -3.59
CA MET A 3 6.91 9.20 -4.49
C MET A 3 7.96 8.89 -5.56
N VAL A 4 8.28 7.62 -5.73
CA VAL A 4 9.25 7.18 -6.73
C VAL A 4 8.62 6.37 -7.86
N ALA A 5 7.37 5.94 -7.71
CA ALA A 5 6.58 5.31 -8.76
C ALA A 5 5.10 5.41 -8.46
N ALA A 6 4.30 5.48 -9.53
CA ALA A 6 2.85 5.41 -9.45
C ALA A 6 2.31 4.89 -10.77
N LYS A 7 1.30 4.03 -10.71
CA LYS A 7 0.59 3.60 -11.90
C LYS A 7 -0.86 3.24 -11.59
N PHE A 8 -1.73 3.57 -12.53
CA PHE A 8 -3.14 3.20 -12.48
C PHE A 8 -3.29 1.87 -13.22
N VAL A 9 -3.69 0.82 -12.52
CA VAL A 9 -3.64 -0.55 -13.04
C VAL A 9 -4.87 -1.35 -12.68
N ALA A 10 -5.37 -2.13 -13.65
CA ALA A 10 -6.33 -3.19 -13.39
C ALA A 10 -5.56 -4.42 -12.91
N VAL A 11 -5.77 -4.81 -11.67
CA VAL A 11 -5.03 -5.91 -11.05
C VAL A 11 -5.49 -7.24 -11.65
N SER A 12 -4.54 -8.03 -12.18
CA SER A 12 -4.84 -9.38 -12.67
C SER A 12 -5.08 -10.33 -11.50
N THR A 13 -5.82 -11.41 -11.76
CA THR A 13 -6.02 -12.46 -10.76
C THR A 13 -4.69 -13.06 -10.31
N GLU A 14 -3.76 -13.30 -11.25
CA GLU A 14 -2.43 -13.83 -10.93
C GLU A 14 -1.64 -12.92 -10.01
N LEU A 15 -1.65 -11.61 -10.26
CA LEU A 15 -0.97 -10.64 -9.41
C LEU A 15 -1.60 -10.62 -8.01
N ALA A 16 -2.92 -10.60 -7.93
CA ALA A 16 -3.65 -10.62 -6.67
C ALA A 16 -3.34 -11.88 -5.85
N GLU A 17 -3.34 -13.03 -6.49
CA GLU A 17 -3.04 -14.31 -5.85
C GLU A 17 -1.60 -14.36 -5.32
N THR A 18 -0.64 -13.84 -6.08
CA THR A 18 0.75 -13.77 -5.65
C THR A 18 0.90 -12.80 -4.48
N HIS A 19 0.26 -11.64 -4.57
CA HIS A 19 0.30 -10.62 -3.51
C HIS A 19 -0.26 -11.14 -2.18
N TYR A 20 -1.36 -11.87 -2.22
CA TYR A 20 -2.02 -12.43 -1.04
C TYR A 20 -1.70 -13.91 -0.79
N ALA A 21 -0.61 -14.42 -1.36
CA ALA A 21 -0.27 -15.86 -1.27
C ALA A 21 -0.23 -16.41 0.16
N ILE A 22 0.24 -15.60 1.14
CA ILE A 22 0.30 -16.01 2.55
C ILE A 22 -1.08 -16.21 3.17
N HIS A 23 -2.13 -15.68 2.55
CA HIS A 23 -3.50 -15.80 3.04
C HIS A 23 -4.30 -16.91 2.36
N LYS A 24 -3.69 -17.61 1.41
CA LYS A 24 -4.35 -18.70 0.68
C LYS A 24 -4.86 -19.76 1.65
N GLY A 25 -6.11 -20.16 1.46
CA GLY A 25 -6.78 -21.14 2.35
C GLY A 25 -7.47 -20.52 3.56
N LYS A 26 -7.29 -19.23 3.82
CA LYS A 26 -8.01 -18.54 4.90
C LYS A 26 -9.41 -18.14 4.43
N PRO A 27 -10.41 -18.07 5.35
CA PRO A 27 -11.80 -17.76 4.98
C PRO A 27 -12.00 -16.45 4.22
N PHE A 28 -11.16 -15.45 4.50
CA PHE A 28 -11.26 -14.12 3.87
C PHE A 28 -10.49 -13.99 2.55
N TYR A 29 -9.75 -15.02 2.13
CA TYR A 29 -8.89 -14.96 0.94
C TYR A 29 -9.67 -14.61 -0.34
N ASP A 30 -10.76 -15.32 -0.60
CA ASP A 30 -11.56 -15.09 -1.81
C ASP A 30 -12.13 -13.68 -1.85
N GLY A 31 -12.53 -13.15 -0.69
CA GLY A 31 -12.99 -11.77 -0.57
C GLY A 31 -11.91 -10.74 -0.89
N LEU A 32 -10.67 -10.98 -0.45
CA LEU A 32 -9.53 -10.10 -0.77
C LEU A 32 -9.26 -10.08 -2.28
N ILE A 33 -9.22 -11.25 -2.92
CA ILE A 33 -9.00 -11.36 -4.35
C ILE A 33 -10.11 -10.65 -5.12
N SER A 34 -11.36 -10.91 -4.76
CA SER A 34 -12.52 -10.28 -5.37
C SER A 34 -12.48 -8.75 -5.26
N TYR A 35 -12.13 -8.25 -4.09
CA TYR A 35 -12.08 -6.81 -3.84
C TYR A 35 -10.98 -6.12 -4.65
N ILE A 36 -9.74 -6.61 -4.57
CA ILE A 36 -8.61 -5.96 -5.24
C ILE A 36 -8.72 -6.00 -6.76
N THR A 37 -9.41 -7.00 -7.31
CA THR A 37 -9.62 -7.13 -8.76
C THR A 37 -10.92 -6.47 -9.26
N SER A 38 -11.72 -5.90 -8.36
CA SER A 38 -13.06 -5.37 -8.70
C SER A 38 -13.02 -4.10 -9.55
N ALA A 39 -11.95 -3.31 -9.45
CA ALA A 39 -11.78 -2.06 -10.19
C ALA A 39 -10.29 -1.72 -10.26
N PRO A 40 -9.89 -0.81 -11.18
CA PRO A 40 -8.51 -0.34 -11.21
C PRO A 40 -8.09 0.29 -9.89
N VAL A 41 -6.80 0.16 -9.57
CA VAL A 41 -6.20 0.72 -8.37
C VAL A 41 -5.05 1.64 -8.72
N MET A 42 -4.74 2.57 -7.84
CA MET A 42 -3.52 3.36 -7.92
C MET A 42 -2.45 2.67 -7.08
N ALA A 43 -1.46 2.09 -7.75
CA ALA A 43 -0.29 1.49 -7.08
C ALA A 43 0.82 2.54 -6.99
N MET A 44 1.44 2.66 -5.82
CA MET A 44 2.45 3.69 -5.56
C MET A 44 3.62 3.12 -4.79
N VAL A 45 4.81 3.69 -5.01
CA VAL A 45 5.99 3.43 -4.19
C VAL A 45 6.44 4.74 -3.57
N TRP A 46 6.50 4.74 -2.24
CA TRP A 46 6.97 5.87 -1.44
C TRP A 46 8.27 5.51 -0.75
N GLU A 47 9.22 6.44 -0.73
CA GLU A 47 10.53 6.22 -0.15
C GLU A 47 10.88 7.34 0.84
N GLY A 48 11.58 6.96 1.89
CA GLY A 48 12.08 7.90 2.90
C GLY A 48 12.27 7.22 4.25
N PRO A 49 12.82 7.97 5.23
CA PRO A 49 12.99 7.45 6.59
C PRO A 49 11.66 6.99 7.17
N GLN A 50 11.65 5.78 7.73
CA GLN A 50 10.46 5.19 8.36
C GLN A 50 9.21 5.15 7.45
N ALA A 51 9.41 4.97 6.14
CA ALA A 51 8.32 5.02 5.17
C ALA A 51 7.19 4.05 5.50
N VAL A 52 7.50 2.80 5.86
CA VAL A 52 6.48 1.81 6.19
C VAL A 52 5.61 2.28 7.36
N ALA A 53 6.23 2.68 8.46
CA ALA A 53 5.50 3.17 9.64
C ALA A 53 4.66 4.41 9.33
N ALA A 54 5.22 5.37 8.60
CA ALA A 54 4.52 6.60 8.24
C ALA A 54 3.30 6.36 7.36
N VAL A 55 3.44 5.51 6.34
CA VAL A 55 2.32 5.16 5.46
C VAL A 55 1.23 4.43 6.23
N ARG A 56 1.60 3.45 7.05
CA ARG A 56 0.62 2.69 7.82
C ARG A 56 -0.11 3.57 8.84
N GLN A 57 0.58 4.52 9.46
CA GLN A 57 -0.06 5.48 10.36
C GLN A 57 -1.07 6.37 9.64
N THR A 58 -0.74 6.80 8.42
CA THR A 58 -1.65 7.59 7.58
C THR A 58 -2.88 6.79 7.16
N MET A 59 -2.71 5.51 6.85
CA MET A 59 -3.81 4.64 6.47
C MET A 59 -4.76 4.31 7.63
N GLY A 60 -4.21 4.10 8.80
CA GLY A 60 -4.98 3.66 9.98
C GLY A 60 -5.03 2.15 10.14
N SER A 61 -5.63 1.73 11.24
CA SER A 61 -5.81 0.32 11.60
C SER A 61 -6.52 -0.47 10.51
N THR A 62 -6.17 -1.75 10.37
CA THR A 62 -6.81 -2.68 9.41
C THR A 62 -8.34 -2.70 9.54
N LYS A 63 -8.84 -2.57 10.77
CA LYS A 63 -10.28 -2.44 11.01
C LYS A 63 -10.64 -0.95 11.06
N PRO A 64 -11.39 -0.44 10.08
CA PRO A 64 -11.70 1.00 10.02
C PRO A 64 -12.33 1.57 11.29
N VAL A 65 -13.21 0.81 11.95
CA VAL A 65 -13.88 1.27 13.18
C VAL A 65 -12.92 1.46 14.36
N GLU A 66 -11.73 0.83 14.30
CA GLU A 66 -10.68 0.96 15.33
C GLU A 66 -9.61 1.97 14.91
N ALA A 67 -9.68 2.49 13.69
CA ALA A 67 -8.69 3.44 13.18
C ALA A 67 -8.90 4.82 13.81
N ALA A 68 -7.78 5.54 14.03
CA ALA A 68 -7.83 6.87 14.62
C ALA A 68 -8.46 7.88 13.63
N PRO A 69 -9.22 8.87 14.13
CA PRO A 69 -9.71 9.96 13.29
C PRO A 69 -8.59 10.65 12.52
N GLY A 70 -8.86 11.03 11.28
CA GLY A 70 -7.87 11.63 10.39
C GLY A 70 -7.09 10.63 9.56
N THR A 71 -7.20 9.34 9.84
CA THR A 71 -6.63 8.30 8.97
C THR A 71 -7.58 8.01 7.81
N LEU A 72 -7.04 7.47 6.71
CA LEU A 72 -7.86 7.16 5.54
C LEU A 72 -8.98 6.17 5.88
N ARG A 73 -8.65 5.11 6.61
CA ARG A 73 -9.63 4.08 6.95
C ARG A 73 -10.71 4.59 7.90
N HIS A 74 -10.35 5.39 8.89
CA HIS A 74 -11.35 5.98 9.77
C HIS A 74 -12.32 6.86 8.98
N ASP A 75 -11.78 7.76 8.16
CA ASP A 75 -12.57 8.83 7.54
C ASP A 75 -13.42 8.33 6.38
N PHE A 76 -13.00 7.26 5.67
CA PHE A 76 -13.62 6.85 4.41
C PHE A 76 -14.09 5.40 4.36
N ALA A 77 -13.84 4.60 5.39
CA ALA A 77 -14.21 3.18 5.40
C ALA A 77 -15.01 2.82 6.64
N LEU A 78 -15.62 1.65 6.61
CA LEU A 78 -16.42 1.14 7.72
C LEU A 78 -16.11 -0.35 7.98
N GLU A 79 -16.11 -1.17 6.96
CA GLU A 79 -15.95 -2.62 7.09
C GLU A 79 -14.52 -3.06 6.74
N VAL A 80 -14.01 -4.07 7.46
CA VAL A 80 -12.65 -4.58 7.25
C VAL A 80 -12.45 -5.15 5.85
N GLY A 81 -13.47 -5.78 5.27
CA GLY A 81 -13.41 -6.33 3.91
C GLY A 81 -13.47 -5.27 2.81
N ARG A 82 -13.69 -4.01 3.16
CA ARG A 82 -13.78 -2.86 2.26
C ARG A 82 -12.99 -1.70 2.85
N ASN A 83 -11.71 -1.94 3.20
CA ASN A 83 -10.92 -0.97 3.93
C ASN A 83 -10.00 -0.11 3.06
N LEU A 84 -10.32 0.04 1.78
CA LEU A 84 -9.84 1.04 0.81
C LEU A 84 -8.42 0.87 0.31
N THR A 85 -7.49 0.54 1.17
CA THR A 85 -6.07 0.69 0.86
C THR A 85 -5.26 -0.43 1.48
N HIS A 86 -4.13 -0.72 0.86
CA HIS A 86 -3.12 -1.65 1.35
C HIS A 86 -1.80 -0.90 1.53
N ALA A 87 -1.00 -1.33 2.47
CA ALA A 87 0.39 -0.93 2.57
C ALA A 87 1.22 -2.09 3.12
N SER A 88 2.47 -2.14 2.72
CA SER A 88 3.41 -3.12 3.22
C SER A 88 3.53 -3.03 4.75
N ASP A 89 3.62 -4.17 5.40
CA ASP A 89 3.65 -4.26 6.87
C ASP A 89 5.06 -4.23 7.46
N SER A 90 6.09 -4.33 6.62
CA SER A 90 7.48 -4.28 7.04
C SER A 90 8.36 -3.81 5.88
N VAL A 91 9.58 -3.38 6.20
CA VAL A 91 10.57 -3.01 5.18
C VAL A 91 10.88 -4.19 4.27
N GLU A 92 11.03 -5.38 4.84
CA GLU A 92 11.30 -6.60 4.07
C GLU A 92 10.17 -6.93 3.09
N ASN A 93 8.93 -6.93 3.57
CA ASN A 93 7.77 -7.18 2.71
C ASN A 93 7.56 -6.04 1.72
N GLY A 94 7.87 -4.81 2.10
CA GLY A 94 7.84 -3.67 1.20
C GLY A 94 8.74 -3.86 -0.01
N ALA A 95 9.97 -4.30 0.20
CA ALA A 95 10.90 -4.58 -0.89
C ALA A 95 10.36 -5.66 -1.83
N LYS A 96 9.80 -6.74 -1.30
CA LYS A 96 9.19 -7.82 -2.10
C LYS A 96 7.98 -7.34 -2.88
N GLU A 97 7.11 -6.54 -2.26
CA GLU A 97 5.91 -6.02 -2.91
C GLU A 97 6.26 -5.02 -4.02
N VAL A 98 7.29 -4.18 -3.83
CA VAL A 98 7.78 -3.30 -4.89
C VAL A 98 8.22 -4.11 -6.11
N GLU A 99 9.02 -5.16 -5.91
CA GLU A 99 9.46 -6.03 -7.01
C GLU A 99 8.30 -6.74 -7.71
N LEU A 100 7.26 -7.11 -6.96
CA LEU A 100 6.09 -7.77 -7.53
C LEU A 100 5.25 -6.82 -8.40
N TRP A 101 5.05 -5.60 -7.94
CA TRP A 101 4.14 -4.64 -8.56
C TRP A 101 4.80 -3.75 -9.62
N PHE A 102 6.11 -3.54 -9.54
CA PHE A 102 6.83 -2.60 -10.40
C PHE A 102 8.07 -3.22 -10.98
N LYS A 103 8.35 -2.88 -12.25
CA LYS A 103 9.65 -3.14 -12.84
C LYS A 103 10.65 -2.12 -12.30
N LYS A 104 11.92 -2.51 -12.19
CA LYS A 104 12.98 -1.61 -11.73
C LYS A 104 13.04 -0.32 -12.55
N SER A 105 12.78 -0.42 -13.85
CA SER A 105 12.74 0.74 -14.77
C SER A 105 11.59 1.72 -14.49
N GLU A 106 10.59 1.31 -13.74
CA GLU A 106 9.45 2.16 -13.39
C GLU A 106 9.71 3.00 -12.13
N LEU A 107 10.82 2.75 -11.43
CA LEU A 107 11.22 3.51 -10.24
C LEU A 107 12.07 4.70 -10.66
N VAL A 108 11.69 5.89 -10.21
CA VAL A 108 12.38 7.14 -10.56
C VAL A 108 13.26 7.59 -9.40
N ASP A 109 14.57 7.72 -9.66
CA ASP A 109 15.51 8.29 -8.69
C ASP A 109 15.56 9.81 -8.86
N TRP A 110 15.13 10.54 -7.83
CA TRP A 110 15.11 12.00 -7.84
C TRP A 110 15.20 12.56 -6.44
N LYS A 111 15.56 13.81 -6.32
CA LYS A 111 15.65 14.52 -5.03
C LYS A 111 14.54 15.54 -4.93
N ARG A 112 13.80 15.49 -3.81
CA ARG A 112 12.77 16.48 -3.52
C ARG A 112 13.41 17.68 -2.83
N GLU A 113 13.28 18.87 -3.41
CA GLU A 113 13.94 20.08 -2.93
C GLU A 113 13.56 20.45 -1.49
N VAL A 114 12.30 20.23 -1.11
CA VAL A 114 11.83 20.59 0.23
C VAL A 114 12.33 19.67 1.35
N ASP A 115 12.98 18.55 1.02
CA ASP A 115 13.44 17.57 2.03
C ASP A 115 14.44 18.20 3.00
N ARG A 116 15.21 19.18 2.56
CA ARG A 116 16.12 19.92 3.44
C ARG A 116 15.42 20.66 4.59
N TRP A 117 14.11 20.88 4.46
CA TRP A 117 13.28 21.53 5.49
C TRP A 117 12.42 20.55 6.26
N VAL A 118 12.34 19.29 5.82
CA VAL A 118 11.53 18.23 6.42
C VAL A 118 12.39 17.32 7.30
N PHE A 119 13.62 17.04 6.85
CA PHE A 119 14.51 16.11 7.54
C PHE A 119 15.71 16.84 8.13
N GLU A 120 16.13 16.37 9.32
CA GLU A 120 17.40 16.77 9.90
C GLU A 120 18.55 16.12 9.13
N LYS A 121 19.69 16.75 9.16
CA LYS A 121 20.90 16.20 8.50
C LYS A 121 21.46 15.02 9.27
#